data_b5875ef7fc720091df1148bb3694d461
#
_entry.id   b5875ef7fc720091df1148bb3694d461
#
_cell.length_a   1.000
_cell.length_b   1.000
_cell.length_c   1.000
_cell.angle_alpha   90.00
_cell.angle_beta   90.00
_cell.angle_gamma   90.00
#
_symmetry.space_group_name_H-M   'P 1'
#
loop_
_entity.id
_entity.type
_entity.pdbx_description
1 polymer ?
#
loop_
_entity_poly.entity_id
_entity_poly.type
_entity_poly.pdbx_seq_one_letter_code
_entity_poly.pdbx_strand_id
1 'polypeptide(L)'
;QNVISLISENSASFVIAYLGIINLGKTVHLISPEISEMNLTNQITSSNSSMIICSESFFHKMSNFNSIKIPTFQINDIPKNTSIFSSESNEIAYLIYTSGTTSEPKGVAINHSIVEFATKNIVDVLKYSNSDVDILPLPLHHSFGLGCLHVSLFVGSTLILLKNSS
;
A
#
# COMPACT_ATOMS: atom_id res chain seq x y z
N GLN A 1 -18.17 -0.28 3.12
CA GLN A 1 -16.89 -1.01 3.26
C GLN A 1 -15.76 -0.04 2.95
N ASN A 2 -14.78 0.02 3.86
CA ASN A 2 -13.78 1.09 3.86
C ASN A 2 -12.37 0.62 3.47
N VAL A 3 -12.17 -0.68 3.18
CA VAL A 3 -10.86 -1.25 2.89
C VAL A 3 -10.73 -1.60 1.41
N ILE A 4 -9.63 -1.16 0.80
CA ILE A 4 -9.24 -1.50 -0.58
C ILE A 4 -7.86 -2.17 -0.53
N SER A 5 -7.74 -3.37 -1.12
CA SER A 5 -6.48 -4.08 -1.22
C SER A 5 -5.65 -3.57 -2.39
N LEU A 6 -4.37 -3.31 -2.15
CA LEU A 6 -3.40 -2.88 -3.15
C LEU A 6 -2.29 -3.91 -3.26
N ILE A 7 -2.11 -4.48 -4.45
CA ILE A 7 -1.16 -5.57 -4.74
C ILE A 7 -0.33 -5.19 -5.97
N SER A 8 0.89 -4.77 -5.75
CA SER A 8 1.78 -4.37 -6.86
C SER A 8 3.24 -4.35 -6.41
N GLU A 9 4.11 -4.51 -7.37
CA GLU A 9 5.53 -4.23 -7.25
C GLU A 9 5.77 -2.72 -7.06
N ASN A 10 6.99 -2.36 -6.63
CA ASN A 10 7.39 -0.96 -6.52
C ASN A 10 7.26 -0.25 -7.88
N SER A 11 6.43 0.79 -7.91
CA SER A 11 6.21 1.59 -9.11
C SER A 11 5.59 2.94 -8.78
N ALA A 12 5.67 3.90 -9.70
CA ALA A 12 4.93 5.16 -9.57
C ALA A 12 3.41 4.91 -9.52
N SER A 13 2.91 3.92 -10.26
CA SER A 13 1.50 3.54 -10.24
C SER A 13 1.05 3.05 -8.87
N PHE A 14 1.90 2.28 -8.14
CA PHE A 14 1.62 1.91 -6.74
C PHE A 14 1.43 3.16 -5.87
N VAL A 15 2.35 4.12 -5.97
CA VAL A 15 2.29 5.36 -5.15
C VAL A 15 1.02 6.15 -5.46
N ILE A 16 0.68 6.30 -6.74
CA ILE A 16 -0.54 7.01 -7.17
C ILE A 16 -1.79 6.31 -6.64
N ALA A 17 -1.87 4.98 -6.74
CA ALA A 17 -3.01 4.21 -6.24
C ALA A 17 -3.11 4.29 -4.71
N TYR A 18 -1.98 4.14 -4.00
CA TYR A 18 -1.90 4.28 -2.55
C TYR A 18 -2.45 5.63 -2.08
N LEU A 19 -1.94 6.72 -2.64
CA LEU A 19 -2.39 8.07 -2.29
C LEU A 19 -3.85 8.33 -2.73
N GLY A 20 -4.27 7.78 -3.87
CA GLY A 20 -5.65 7.87 -4.33
C GLY A 20 -6.64 7.20 -3.37
N ILE A 21 -6.32 6.01 -2.87
CA ILE A 21 -7.15 5.29 -1.90
C ILE A 21 -7.26 6.09 -0.59
N ILE A 22 -6.14 6.61 -0.10
CA ILE A 22 -6.10 7.47 1.11
C ILE A 22 -6.92 8.75 0.90
N ASN A 23 -6.77 9.40 -0.24
CA ASN A 23 -7.52 10.63 -0.56
C ASN A 23 -9.04 10.41 -0.65
N LEU A 24 -9.48 9.19 -0.96
CA LEU A 24 -10.89 8.77 -0.90
C LEU A 24 -11.37 8.47 0.54
N GLY A 25 -10.55 8.70 1.56
CA GLY A 25 -10.87 8.37 2.96
C GLY A 25 -10.98 6.87 3.22
N LYS A 26 -10.29 6.03 2.43
CA LYS A 26 -10.32 4.57 2.56
C LYS A 26 -9.04 4.06 3.19
N THR A 27 -9.12 2.89 3.84
CA THR A 27 -7.98 2.17 4.36
C THR A 27 -7.32 1.36 3.25
N VAL A 28 -6.00 1.48 3.10
CA VAL A 28 -5.23 0.66 2.15
C VAL A 28 -4.83 -0.65 2.82
N HIS A 29 -5.22 -1.80 2.29
CA HIS A 29 -4.68 -3.09 2.68
C HIS A 29 -3.52 -3.45 1.75
N LEU A 30 -2.31 -3.43 2.28
CA LEU A 30 -1.08 -3.65 1.54
C LEU A 30 -0.73 -5.14 1.48
N ILE A 31 -0.59 -5.66 0.26
CA ILE A 31 -0.39 -7.10 0.03
C ILE A 31 0.82 -7.31 -0.88
N SER A 32 1.63 -8.31 -0.53
CA SER A 32 2.74 -8.76 -1.38
C SER A 32 2.24 -9.33 -2.72
N PRO A 33 2.82 -9.00 -3.87
CA PRO A 33 2.50 -9.63 -5.15
C PRO A 33 2.92 -11.11 -5.21
N GLU A 34 3.71 -11.59 -4.25
CA GLU A 34 4.14 -12.99 -4.15
C GLU A 34 3.18 -13.85 -3.32
N ILE A 35 2.08 -13.27 -2.83
CA ILE A 35 1.11 -13.96 -1.99
C ILE A 35 0.51 -15.19 -2.69
N SER A 36 0.29 -16.28 -1.94
CA SER A 36 -0.46 -17.43 -2.43
C SER A 36 -1.98 -17.16 -2.42
N GLU A 37 -2.74 -17.90 -3.25
CA GLU A 37 -4.22 -17.77 -3.29
C GLU A 37 -4.86 -17.97 -1.92
N MET A 38 -4.43 -18.99 -1.18
CA MET A 38 -4.96 -19.28 0.15
C MET A 38 -4.74 -18.11 1.12
N ASN A 39 -3.53 -17.56 1.17
CA ASN A 39 -3.22 -16.44 2.04
C ASN A 39 -3.94 -15.16 1.60
N LEU A 40 -4.07 -14.93 0.29
CA LEU A 40 -4.84 -13.80 -0.25
C LEU A 40 -6.30 -13.89 0.16
N THR A 41 -6.92 -15.07 0.01
CA THR A 41 -8.31 -15.30 0.41
C THR A 41 -8.51 -15.02 1.90
N ASN A 42 -7.62 -15.52 2.75
CA ASN A 42 -7.68 -15.30 4.20
C ASN A 42 -7.54 -13.81 4.54
N GLN A 43 -6.59 -13.11 3.92
CA GLN A 43 -6.36 -11.68 4.17
C GLN A 43 -7.52 -10.82 3.66
N ILE A 44 -8.06 -11.10 2.49
CA ILE A 44 -9.23 -10.40 1.93
C ILE A 44 -10.45 -10.57 2.84
N THR A 45 -10.69 -11.79 3.30
CA THR A 45 -11.81 -12.11 4.19
C THR A 45 -11.66 -11.40 5.54
N SER A 46 -10.49 -11.52 6.18
CA SER A 46 -10.25 -10.95 7.51
C SER A 46 -10.16 -9.42 7.51
N SER A 47 -9.66 -8.80 6.44
CA SER A 47 -9.63 -7.34 6.28
C SER A 47 -10.99 -6.75 5.87
N ASN A 48 -11.94 -7.59 5.44
CA ASN A 48 -13.20 -7.18 4.85
C ASN A 48 -13.01 -6.24 3.64
N SER A 49 -12.00 -6.53 2.80
CA SER A 49 -11.73 -5.75 1.60
C SER A 49 -12.89 -5.82 0.61
N SER A 50 -13.23 -4.66 0.06
CA SER A 50 -14.34 -4.52 -0.89
C SER A 50 -13.89 -4.54 -2.35
N MET A 51 -12.59 -4.34 -2.58
CA MET A 51 -11.99 -4.20 -3.92
C MET A 51 -10.51 -4.56 -3.87
N ILE A 52 -9.98 -5.05 -4.99
CA ILE A 52 -8.55 -5.22 -5.22
C ILE A 52 -8.12 -4.31 -6.37
N ILE A 53 -7.03 -3.57 -6.16
CA ILE A 53 -6.29 -2.87 -7.19
C ILE A 53 -4.93 -3.57 -7.30
N CYS A 54 -4.53 -4.00 -8.49
CA CYS A 54 -3.30 -4.76 -8.65
C CYS A 54 -2.52 -4.41 -9.92
N SER A 55 -1.23 -4.77 -9.95
CA SER A 55 -0.42 -4.71 -11.16
C SER A 55 -0.93 -5.67 -12.22
N GLU A 56 -0.59 -5.41 -13.49
CA GLU A 56 -0.96 -6.26 -14.62
C GLU A 56 -0.44 -7.69 -14.45
N SER A 57 0.81 -7.85 -14.00
CA SER A 57 1.42 -9.14 -13.72
C SER A 57 0.64 -9.97 -12.69
N PHE A 58 0.17 -9.31 -11.64
CA PHE A 58 -0.64 -9.96 -10.62
C PHE A 58 -2.08 -10.22 -11.10
N PHE A 59 -2.65 -9.33 -11.92
CA PHE A 59 -3.99 -9.52 -12.48
C PHE A 59 -4.08 -10.79 -13.31
N HIS A 60 -3.08 -11.07 -14.15
CA HIS A 60 -3.00 -12.32 -14.89
C HIS A 60 -2.87 -13.56 -13.98
N LYS A 61 -2.09 -13.44 -12.90
CA LYS A 61 -2.01 -14.52 -11.91
C LYS A 61 -3.36 -14.79 -11.24
N MET A 62 -4.11 -13.74 -10.94
CA MET A 62 -5.43 -13.86 -10.30
C MET A 62 -6.48 -14.56 -11.16
N SER A 63 -6.35 -14.56 -12.49
CA SER A 63 -7.27 -15.29 -13.36
C SER A 63 -7.33 -16.79 -13.07
N ASN A 64 -6.30 -17.33 -12.42
CA ASN A 64 -6.22 -18.72 -11.97
C ASN A 64 -6.76 -18.95 -10.55
N PHE A 65 -7.18 -17.87 -9.85
CA PHE A 65 -7.66 -17.93 -8.47
C PHE A 65 -9.18 -18.05 -8.45
N ASN A 66 -9.69 -19.22 -8.08
CA ASN A 66 -11.12 -19.51 -8.08
C ASN A 66 -11.86 -18.98 -6.84
N SER A 67 -11.15 -18.71 -5.76
CA SER A 67 -11.73 -18.31 -4.47
C SER A 67 -11.97 -16.80 -4.33
N ILE A 68 -11.31 -15.97 -5.15
CA ILE A 68 -11.42 -14.50 -5.07
C ILE A 68 -12.61 -14.01 -5.89
N LYS A 69 -13.63 -13.51 -5.21
CA LYS A 69 -14.91 -13.08 -5.83
C LYS A 69 -15.25 -11.61 -5.55
N ILE A 70 -14.25 -10.75 -5.42
CA ILE A 70 -14.47 -9.30 -5.28
C ILE A 70 -13.99 -8.55 -6.52
N PRO A 71 -14.53 -7.34 -6.79
CA PRO A 71 -14.10 -6.53 -7.93
C PRO A 71 -12.59 -6.32 -7.93
N THR A 72 -11.93 -6.62 -9.04
CA THR A 72 -10.49 -6.49 -9.21
C THR A 72 -10.17 -5.65 -10.44
N PHE A 73 -9.28 -4.67 -10.29
CA PHE A 73 -8.89 -3.73 -11.33
C PHE A 73 -7.38 -3.71 -11.50
N GLN A 74 -6.93 -3.58 -12.75
CA GLN A 74 -5.53 -3.27 -13.02
C GLN A 74 -5.24 -1.83 -12.63
N ILE A 75 -4.07 -1.61 -12.05
CA ILE A 75 -3.65 -0.30 -11.52
C ILE A 75 -3.58 0.79 -12.61
N ASN A 76 -3.26 0.39 -13.84
CA ASN A 76 -3.16 1.30 -14.97
C ASN A 76 -4.51 1.62 -15.64
N ASP A 77 -5.55 0.83 -15.37
CA ASP A 77 -6.89 1.00 -15.94
C ASP A 77 -7.77 1.94 -15.10
N ILE A 78 -7.27 2.35 -13.92
CA ILE A 78 -8.00 3.26 -13.06
C ILE A 78 -8.01 4.66 -13.69
N PRO A 79 -9.19 5.27 -13.91
CA PRO A 79 -9.29 6.62 -14.46
C PRO A 79 -8.49 7.63 -13.62
N LYS A 80 -7.62 8.38 -14.27
CA LYS A 80 -6.91 9.49 -13.62
C LYS A 80 -7.88 10.66 -13.46
N ASN A 81 -8.45 10.78 -12.28
CA ASN A 81 -9.28 11.94 -11.93
C ASN A 81 -8.44 12.95 -11.14
N THR A 82 -8.53 14.22 -11.53
CA THR A 82 -7.82 15.33 -10.89
C THR A 82 -8.63 16.01 -9.79
N SER A 83 -9.89 15.60 -9.54
CA SER A 83 -10.69 16.16 -8.47
C SER A 83 -10.18 15.68 -7.09
N ILE A 84 -9.92 16.63 -6.22
CA ILE A 84 -9.63 16.36 -4.81
C ILE A 84 -10.97 16.13 -4.13
N PHE A 85 -11.20 14.91 -3.68
CA PHE A 85 -12.36 14.60 -2.85
C PHE A 85 -11.98 14.84 -1.39
N SER A 86 -12.62 15.80 -0.75
CA SER A 86 -12.60 15.89 0.72
C SER A 86 -13.63 14.88 1.25
N SER A 87 -13.22 13.68 1.54
CA SER A 87 -14.03 12.73 2.31
C SER A 87 -13.64 12.81 3.78
N GLU A 88 -14.58 12.50 4.67
CA GLU A 88 -14.21 12.23 6.07
C GLU A 88 -13.18 11.09 6.06
N SER A 89 -11.98 11.39 6.55
CA SER A 89 -10.89 10.41 6.57
C SER A 89 -11.21 9.30 7.56
N ASN A 90 -11.06 8.06 7.14
CA ASN A 90 -11.02 6.94 8.07
C ASN A 90 -9.80 7.13 9.01
N GLU A 91 -9.94 6.77 10.27
CA GLU A 91 -8.85 6.85 11.24
C GLU A 91 -7.66 5.97 10.83
N ILE A 92 -7.93 4.80 10.24
CA ILE A 92 -6.93 3.83 9.82
C ILE A 92 -6.42 4.17 8.42
N ALA A 93 -5.12 4.46 8.31
CA ALA A 93 -4.45 4.71 7.04
C ALA A 93 -4.25 3.43 6.24
N TYR A 94 -3.64 2.41 6.87
CA TYR A 94 -3.38 1.14 6.17
C TYR A 94 -3.35 -0.07 7.11
N LEU A 95 -3.51 -1.25 6.49
CA LEU A 95 -3.36 -2.57 7.08
C LEU A 95 -2.16 -3.28 6.48
N ILE A 96 -1.34 -3.92 7.33
CA ILE A 96 -0.27 -4.83 6.92
C ILE A 96 -0.44 -6.15 7.67
N TYR A 97 -0.26 -7.27 6.96
CA TYR A 97 -0.25 -8.58 7.59
C TYR A 97 1.18 -9.04 7.84
N THR A 98 1.45 -9.44 9.07
CA THR A 98 2.74 -10.01 9.45
C THR A 98 2.65 -11.53 9.43
N SER A 99 3.74 -12.19 8.99
CA SER A 99 3.92 -13.63 9.18
C SER A 99 4.17 -13.90 10.67
N GLY A 100 3.11 -13.95 11.46
CA GLY A 100 3.23 -14.26 12.88
C GLY A 100 3.88 -15.61 13.12
N THR A 101 4.49 -15.79 14.30
CA THR A 101 5.03 -17.10 14.79
C THR A 101 3.93 -18.16 14.96
N THR A 102 2.67 -17.78 14.84
CA THR A 102 1.48 -18.64 14.84
C THR A 102 0.96 -18.82 13.42
N SER A 103 0.34 -19.94 13.13
CA SER A 103 -0.06 -20.43 11.79
C SER A 103 -0.93 -19.46 10.94
N GLU A 104 -1.46 -18.39 11.50
CA GLU A 104 -2.29 -17.42 10.77
C GLU A 104 -1.66 -16.01 10.77
N PRO A 105 -1.58 -15.35 9.58
CA PRO A 105 -1.13 -13.98 9.49
C PRO A 105 -2.04 -13.04 10.30
N LYS A 106 -1.43 -12.14 11.09
CA LYS A 106 -2.15 -11.13 11.87
C LYS A 106 -2.13 -9.79 11.16
N GLY A 107 -3.32 -9.19 10.97
CA GLY A 107 -3.46 -7.84 10.45
C GLY A 107 -3.14 -6.79 11.51
N VAL A 108 -2.25 -5.86 11.18
CA VAL A 108 -1.91 -4.70 11.99
C VAL A 108 -2.48 -3.46 11.34
N ALA A 109 -3.34 -2.74 12.06
CA ALA A 109 -3.91 -1.48 11.61
C ALA A 109 -3.05 -0.31 12.07
N ILE A 110 -2.69 0.58 11.13
CA ILE A 110 -1.89 1.77 11.39
C ILE A 110 -2.73 3.01 11.11
N ASN A 111 -2.84 3.89 12.11
CA ASN A 111 -3.62 5.12 12.02
C ASN A 111 -2.82 6.24 11.31
N HIS A 112 -3.53 7.20 10.72
CA HIS A 112 -2.90 8.39 10.10
C HIS A 112 -2.02 9.15 11.08
N SER A 113 -2.44 9.31 12.34
CA SER A 113 -1.66 9.98 13.37
C SER A 113 -0.33 9.28 13.68
N ILE A 114 -0.31 7.94 13.66
CA ILE A 114 0.93 7.15 13.85
C ILE A 114 1.87 7.34 12.66
N VAL A 115 1.32 7.33 11.43
CA VAL A 115 2.11 7.60 10.21
C VAL A 115 2.77 8.97 10.27
N GLU A 116 1.98 10.00 10.59
CA GLU A 116 2.47 11.39 10.70
C GLU A 116 3.55 11.51 11.78
N PHE A 117 3.31 10.97 12.98
CA PHE A 117 4.26 11.00 14.08
C PHE A 117 5.58 10.31 13.74
N ALA A 118 5.51 9.10 13.19
CA ALA A 118 6.71 8.35 12.79
C ALA A 118 7.50 9.07 11.70
N THR A 119 6.80 9.61 10.69
CA THR A 119 7.41 10.36 9.58
C THR A 119 8.16 11.59 10.10
N LYS A 120 7.52 12.41 10.95
CA LYS A 120 8.14 13.59 11.53
C LYS A 120 9.39 13.24 12.35
N ASN A 121 9.32 12.20 13.19
CA ASN A 121 10.47 11.76 13.99
C ASN A 121 11.65 11.33 13.10
N ILE A 122 11.40 10.59 12.01
CA ILE A 122 12.48 10.17 11.10
C ILE A 122 13.10 11.38 10.41
N VAL A 123 12.27 12.31 9.92
CA VAL A 123 12.74 13.57 9.30
C VAL A 123 13.60 14.36 10.25
N ASP A 124 13.16 14.52 11.49
CA ASP A 124 13.88 15.30 12.51
C ASP A 124 15.22 14.67 12.92
N VAL A 125 15.26 13.35 13.09
CA VAL A 125 16.47 12.63 13.50
C VAL A 125 17.49 12.56 12.37
N LEU A 126 17.06 12.23 11.16
CA LEU A 126 17.94 12.08 10.00
C LEU A 126 18.21 13.40 9.27
N LYS A 127 17.51 14.47 9.66
CA LYS A 127 17.62 15.80 9.02
C LYS A 127 17.29 15.78 7.53
N TYR A 128 16.30 14.97 7.18
CA TYR A 128 15.83 14.89 5.78
C TYR A 128 15.33 16.24 5.26
N SER A 129 15.62 16.51 3.98
CA SER A 129 15.25 17.73 3.29
C SER A 129 14.79 17.47 1.85
N ASN A 130 14.28 18.48 1.20
CA ASN A 130 13.87 18.39 -0.20
C ASN A 130 15.03 18.26 -1.21
N SER A 131 16.27 18.45 -0.76
CA SER A 131 17.48 18.27 -1.59
C SER A 131 17.99 16.82 -1.61
N ASP A 132 17.43 15.95 -0.77
CA ASP A 132 17.88 14.55 -0.68
C ASP A 132 17.36 13.72 -1.86
N VAL A 133 18.18 12.74 -2.25
CA VAL A 133 17.86 11.76 -3.28
C VAL A 133 18.09 10.36 -2.71
N ASP A 134 17.01 9.63 -2.53
CA ASP A 134 17.04 8.28 -1.97
C ASP A 134 16.82 7.21 -3.03
N ILE A 135 17.42 6.05 -2.82
CA ILE A 135 17.17 4.84 -3.60
C ILE A 135 16.43 3.84 -2.70
N LEU A 136 15.23 3.44 -3.11
CA LEU A 136 14.40 2.52 -2.37
C LEU A 136 14.37 1.13 -3.02
N PRO A 137 15.18 0.17 -2.51
CA PRO A 137 15.12 -1.23 -2.92
C PRO A 137 14.07 -2.04 -2.16
N LEU A 138 13.55 -1.49 -1.06
CA LEU A 138 12.62 -2.21 -0.18
C LEU A 138 11.19 -2.17 -0.72
N PRO A 139 10.41 -3.26 -0.51
CA PRO A 139 9.03 -3.32 -0.99
C PRO A 139 8.14 -2.26 -0.32
N LEU A 140 7.35 -1.55 -1.13
CA LEU A 140 6.37 -0.56 -0.65
C LEU A 140 5.19 -1.18 0.13
N HIS A 141 4.95 -2.48 -0.03
CA HIS A 141 3.94 -3.20 0.75
C HIS A 141 4.41 -3.60 2.15
N HIS A 142 5.66 -3.29 2.52
CA HIS A 142 6.19 -3.43 3.88
C HIS A 142 6.32 -2.08 4.58
N SER A 143 6.17 -2.08 5.92
CA SER A 143 6.20 -0.87 6.75
C SER A 143 7.45 -0.02 6.55
N PHE A 144 8.63 -0.65 6.40
CA PHE A 144 9.88 0.10 6.24
C PHE A 144 9.96 0.79 4.87
N GLY A 145 9.66 0.08 3.77
CA GLY A 145 9.63 0.68 2.44
C GLY A 145 8.58 1.78 2.31
N LEU A 146 7.40 1.56 2.90
CA LEU A 146 6.35 2.57 2.93
C LEU A 146 6.75 3.77 3.80
N GLY A 147 7.47 3.57 4.90
CA GLY A 147 8.00 4.64 5.75
C GLY A 147 8.97 5.55 4.99
N CYS A 148 9.87 4.98 4.18
CA CYS A 148 10.76 5.77 3.31
C CYS A 148 9.96 6.62 2.29
N LEU A 149 8.90 6.05 1.71
CA LEU A 149 7.98 6.80 0.84
C LEU A 149 7.33 7.98 1.57
N HIS A 150 6.81 7.75 2.79
CA HIS A 150 6.18 8.82 3.58
C HIS A 150 7.15 9.95 3.89
N VAL A 151 8.40 9.64 4.28
CA VAL A 151 9.45 10.63 4.55
C VAL A 151 9.74 11.46 3.31
N SER A 152 9.96 10.79 2.16
CA SER A 152 10.24 11.47 0.90
C SER A 152 9.09 12.39 0.46
N LEU A 153 7.85 11.93 0.55
CA LEU A 153 6.67 12.74 0.24
C LEU A 153 6.51 13.92 1.19
N PHE A 154 6.80 13.73 2.49
CA PHE A 154 6.64 14.76 3.52
C PHE A 154 7.61 15.94 3.31
N VAL A 155 8.88 15.67 2.97
CA VAL A 155 9.87 16.71 2.75
C VAL A 155 9.96 17.18 1.29
N GLY A 156 9.34 16.46 0.35
CA GLY A 156 9.42 16.75 -1.08
C GLY A 156 10.76 16.37 -1.71
N SER A 157 11.44 15.34 -1.19
CA SER A 157 12.69 14.82 -1.74
C SER A 157 12.46 13.95 -2.99
N THR A 158 13.54 13.54 -3.64
CA THR A 158 13.48 12.61 -4.78
C THR A 158 13.64 11.18 -4.31
N LEU A 159 12.68 10.31 -4.67
CA LEU A 159 12.73 8.89 -4.37
C LEU A 159 12.84 8.05 -5.65
N ILE A 160 13.95 7.33 -5.79
CA ILE A 160 14.17 6.39 -6.91
C ILE A 160 13.70 5.01 -6.49
N LEU A 161 12.59 4.57 -7.07
CA LEU A 161 12.01 3.25 -6.80
C LEU A 161 12.74 2.18 -7.63
N LEU A 162 13.31 1.19 -6.96
CA LEU A 162 13.83 0.00 -7.63
C LEU A 162 12.71 -1.05 -7.69
N LYS A 163 12.59 -1.69 -8.87
CA LYS A 163 11.79 -2.92 -8.94
C LYS A 163 12.47 -3.96 -8.06
N ASN A 164 11.72 -4.60 -7.20
CA ASN A 164 12.24 -5.73 -6.45
C ASN A 164 12.68 -6.80 -7.46
N SER A 165 13.96 -7.05 -7.53
CA SER A 165 14.47 -8.27 -8.16
C SER A 165 14.24 -9.40 -7.16
N SER A 166 13.23 -10.22 -7.42
CA SER A 166 13.12 -11.55 -6.82
C SER A 166 14.29 -12.41 -7.24
#